data_06bdd17c5cf976f16aeaa61a1296d830
#
_entry.id   06bdd17c5cf976f16aeaa61a1296d830
#
_cell.length_a   1.000
_cell.length_b   1.000
_cell.length_c   1.000
_cell.angle_alpha   90.00
_cell.angle_beta   90.00
_cell.angle_gamma   90.00
#
_symmetry.space_group_name_H-M   'P 1'
#
loop_
_entity.id
_entity.type
_entity.pdbx_description
1 polymer ?
#
loop_
_entity_poly.entity_id
_entity_poly.type
_entity_poly.pdbx_seq_one_letter_code
_entity_poly.pdbx_strand_id
1 'polypeptide(L)'
;FTSPSARGSFHDQLRRLSPANLTPFLGATAEERYAHDDSTRRWVNREISTFEYLMRLNRLAGRTYNDLSQYYVFPWVIADYTSPQIDLRDPKIYRDFNFPMGAQLEYRREALRVVVRERRYA
;
A
#
# COMPACT_ATOMS: atom_id res chain seq x y z
N PHE A 1 -9.36 -19.49 10.27
CA PHE A 1 -8.91 -20.65 9.47
C PHE A 1 -7.63 -21.20 10.07
N THR A 2 -7.60 -22.51 10.30
CA THR A 2 -6.45 -23.19 10.93
C THR A 2 -5.29 -23.47 9.97
N SER A 3 -5.52 -23.37 8.66
CA SER A 3 -4.49 -23.57 7.64
C SER A 3 -4.76 -22.78 6.37
N PRO A 4 -3.70 -22.44 5.57
CA PRO A 4 -3.86 -21.83 4.26
C PRO A 4 -4.73 -22.64 3.29
N SER A 5 -4.64 -23.97 3.33
CA SER A 5 -5.43 -24.86 2.49
C SER A 5 -6.93 -24.81 2.82
N ALA A 6 -7.30 -24.75 4.10
CA ALA A 6 -8.69 -24.60 4.53
C ALA A 6 -9.27 -23.26 4.06
N ARG A 7 -8.48 -22.19 4.12
CA ARG A 7 -8.87 -20.88 3.58
C ARG A 7 -9.07 -20.94 2.07
N GLY A 8 -8.19 -21.59 1.33
CA GLY A 8 -8.29 -21.76 -0.13
C GLY A 8 -9.57 -22.52 -0.50
N SER A 9 -9.82 -23.67 0.14
CA SER A 9 -11.04 -24.46 -0.11
C SER A 9 -12.34 -23.69 0.17
N PHE A 10 -12.37 -22.90 1.25
CA PHE A 10 -13.51 -22.06 1.57
C PHE A 10 -13.72 -20.96 0.52
N HIS A 11 -12.65 -20.29 0.10
CA HIS A 11 -12.70 -19.29 -0.96
C HIS A 11 -13.22 -19.89 -2.28
N ASP A 12 -12.77 -21.07 -2.66
CA ASP A 12 -13.22 -21.75 -3.88
C ASP A 12 -14.71 -22.13 -3.80
N GLN A 13 -15.20 -22.55 -2.64
CA GLN A 13 -16.63 -22.81 -2.43
C GLN A 13 -17.45 -21.52 -2.60
N LEU A 14 -17.00 -20.41 -2.01
CA LEU A 14 -17.68 -19.11 -2.18
C LEU A 14 -17.69 -18.67 -3.66
N ARG A 15 -16.61 -18.86 -4.39
CA ARG A 15 -16.56 -18.56 -5.82
C ARG A 15 -17.56 -19.39 -6.63
N ARG A 16 -17.70 -20.67 -6.32
CA ARG A 16 -18.69 -21.57 -6.99
C ARG A 16 -20.13 -21.13 -6.74
N LEU A 17 -20.43 -20.60 -5.58
CA LEU A 17 -21.75 -20.06 -5.26
C LEU A 17 -22.10 -18.80 -6.05
N SER A 18 -21.08 -18.10 -6.58
CA SER A 18 -21.22 -16.88 -7.41
C SER A 18 -22.34 -15.93 -6.93
N PRO A 19 -22.36 -15.50 -5.65
CA PRO A 19 -23.37 -14.60 -5.18
C PRO A 19 -23.33 -13.28 -5.96
N ALA A 20 -24.51 -12.72 -6.27
CA ALA A 20 -24.65 -11.56 -7.16
C ALA A 20 -23.91 -10.30 -6.70
N ASN A 21 -23.56 -10.21 -5.41
CA ASN A 21 -22.80 -9.10 -4.81
C ASN A 21 -21.29 -9.31 -4.79
N LEU A 22 -20.79 -10.47 -5.26
CA LEU A 22 -19.37 -10.72 -5.42
C LEU A 22 -18.94 -10.47 -6.86
N THR A 23 -18.05 -9.50 -7.03
CA THR A 23 -17.32 -9.33 -8.30
C THR A 23 -16.27 -10.42 -8.39
N PRO A 24 -16.32 -11.32 -9.39
CA PRO A 24 -15.27 -12.32 -9.56
C PRO A 24 -13.93 -11.63 -9.85
N PHE A 25 -12.93 -11.85 -8.99
CA PHE A 25 -11.58 -11.44 -9.28
C PHE A 25 -10.91 -12.47 -10.20
N LEU A 26 -10.29 -11.99 -11.24
CA LEU A 26 -9.39 -12.80 -12.07
C LEU A 26 -8.12 -13.07 -11.23
N GLY A 27 -7.76 -14.35 -11.11
CA GLY A 27 -6.59 -14.79 -10.36
C GLY A 27 -6.87 -15.28 -8.94
N ALA A 28 -6.21 -16.37 -8.55
CA ALA A 28 -6.34 -17.02 -7.25
C ALA A 28 -5.46 -16.36 -6.18
N THR A 29 -4.28 -15.86 -6.58
CA THR A 29 -3.30 -15.21 -5.70
C THR A 29 -3.32 -13.68 -5.84
N ALA A 30 -2.69 -12.98 -4.89
CA ALA A 30 -2.53 -11.53 -4.97
C ALA A 30 -1.64 -11.13 -6.17
N GLU A 31 -0.61 -11.94 -6.45
CA GLU A 31 0.31 -11.74 -7.57
C GLU A 31 -0.43 -11.86 -8.92
N GLU A 32 -1.24 -12.91 -9.08
CA GLU A 32 -2.03 -13.11 -10.29
C GLU A 32 -3.02 -11.97 -10.52
N ARG A 33 -3.69 -11.52 -9.45
CA ARG A 33 -4.61 -10.38 -9.53
C ARG A 33 -3.89 -9.10 -9.93
N TYR A 34 -2.70 -8.86 -9.38
CA TYR A 34 -1.91 -7.69 -9.73
C TYR A 34 -1.39 -7.76 -11.17
N ALA A 35 -0.99 -8.94 -11.64
CA ALA A 35 -0.53 -9.15 -13.02
C ALA A 35 -1.63 -8.88 -14.05
N HIS A 36 -2.89 -9.14 -13.71
CA HIS A 36 -4.06 -8.87 -14.58
C HIS A 36 -4.65 -7.46 -14.40
N ASP A 37 -4.18 -6.69 -13.41
CA ASP A 37 -4.68 -5.35 -13.15
C ASP A 37 -4.00 -4.32 -14.07
N ASP A 38 -4.80 -3.55 -14.78
CA ASP A 38 -4.33 -2.51 -15.70
C ASP A 38 -4.24 -1.12 -15.06
N SER A 39 -4.46 -1.02 -13.75
CA SER A 39 -4.58 0.27 -13.06
C SER A 39 -3.30 1.10 -13.11
N THR A 40 -2.12 0.46 -13.09
CA THR A 40 -0.84 1.17 -13.23
C THR A 40 -0.74 1.85 -14.60
N ARG A 41 -1.07 1.15 -15.67
CA ARG A 41 -1.10 1.70 -17.03
C ARG A 41 -2.09 2.84 -17.15
N ARG A 42 -3.31 2.66 -16.62
CA ARG A 42 -4.36 3.68 -16.65
C ARG A 42 -3.97 4.92 -15.84
N TRP A 43 -3.32 4.75 -14.71
CA TRP A 43 -2.83 5.87 -13.92
C TRP A 43 -1.70 6.64 -14.62
N VAL A 44 -0.74 5.94 -15.23
CA VAL A 44 0.33 6.56 -16.05
C VAL A 44 -0.26 7.36 -17.20
N ASN A 45 -1.29 6.82 -17.86
CA ASN A 45 -2.00 7.49 -18.95
C ASN A 45 -2.99 8.58 -18.47
N ARG A 46 -3.08 8.83 -17.15
CA ARG A 46 -4.02 9.80 -16.54
C ARG A 46 -5.51 9.49 -16.80
N GLU A 47 -5.85 8.23 -17.05
CA GLU A 47 -7.23 7.74 -17.20
C GLU A 47 -7.94 7.60 -15.85
N ILE A 48 -7.19 7.39 -14.77
CA ILE A 48 -7.66 7.35 -13.39
C ILE A 48 -6.83 8.30 -12.51
N SER A 49 -7.44 8.78 -11.44
CA SER A 49 -6.78 9.64 -10.47
C SER A 49 -5.77 8.86 -9.62
N THR A 50 -4.81 9.58 -9.01
CA THR A 50 -3.87 8.98 -8.04
C THR A 50 -4.61 8.35 -6.86
N PHE A 51 -5.69 8.97 -6.39
CA PHE A 51 -6.53 8.41 -5.33
C PHE A 51 -7.14 7.06 -5.73
N GLU A 52 -7.77 6.97 -6.90
CA GLU A 52 -8.32 5.70 -7.40
C GLU A 52 -7.25 4.63 -7.57
N TYR A 53 -6.09 5.00 -8.07
CA TYR A 53 -4.95 4.08 -8.21
C TYR A 53 -4.52 3.53 -6.85
N LEU A 54 -4.32 4.38 -5.83
CA LEU A 54 -3.96 3.96 -4.48
C LEU A 54 -5.04 3.09 -3.83
N MET A 55 -6.30 3.41 -4.04
CA MET A 55 -7.43 2.59 -3.56
C MET A 55 -7.43 1.20 -4.20
N ARG A 56 -7.11 1.09 -5.49
CA ARG A 56 -6.99 -0.20 -6.19
C ARG A 56 -5.82 -1.02 -5.65
N LEU A 57 -4.64 -0.42 -5.46
CA LEU A 57 -3.49 -1.10 -4.87
C LEU A 57 -3.80 -1.63 -3.47
N ASN A 58 -4.47 -0.87 -2.62
CA ASN A 58 -4.89 -1.32 -1.30
C ASN A 58 -5.84 -2.53 -1.39
N ARG A 59 -6.80 -2.52 -2.31
CA ARG A 59 -7.71 -3.66 -2.53
C ARG A 59 -6.97 -4.90 -3.02
N LEU A 60 -6.05 -4.75 -3.96
CA LEU A 60 -5.21 -5.86 -4.46
C LEU A 60 -4.37 -6.47 -3.34
N ALA A 61 -3.88 -5.64 -2.42
CA ALA A 61 -3.17 -6.08 -1.21
C ALA A 61 -4.08 -6.72 -0.15
N GLY A 62 -5.39 -6.85 -0.40
CA GLY A 62 -6.35 -7.44 0.53
C GLY A 62 -6.74 -6.52 1.70
N ARG A 63 -6.47 -5.22 1.61
CA ARG A 63 -6.85 -4.25 2.63
C ARG A 63 -8.32 -3.87 2.54
N THR A 64 -8.92 -3.53 3.68
CA THR A 64 -10.33 -3.17 3.78
C THR A 64 -10.56 -2.14 4.89
N TYR A 65 -11.62 -1.35 4.80
CA TYR A 65 -12.04 -0.45 5.88
C TYR A 65 -12.65 -1.17 7.09
N ASN A 66 -13.00 -2.45 6.94
CA ASN A 66 -13.65 -3.25 7.98
C ASN A 66 -12.64 -3.95 8.91
N ASP A 67 -11.37 -3.95 8.58
CA ASP A 67 -10.31 -4.56 9.38
C ASP A 67 -9.24 -3.53 9.71
N LEU A 68 -9.15 -3.13 10.99
CA LEU A 68 -8.18 -2.14 11.46
C LEU A 68 -6.74 -2.63 11.33
N SER A 69 -6.50 -3.95 11.35
CA SER A 69 -5.17 -4.53 11.17
C SER A 69 -4.73 -4.53 9.69
N GLN A 70 -5.68 -4.48 8.77
CA GLN A 70 -5.50 -4.45 7.32
C GLN A 70 -6.22 -3.23 6.72
N TYR A 71 -6.15 -2.09 7.40
CA TYR A 71 -6.77 -0.86 6.93
C TYR A 71 -6.04 -0.26 5.73
N TYR A 72 -6.71 0.57 4.95
CA TYR A 72 -6.12 1.24 3.79
C TYR A 72 -4.95 2.13 4.20
N VAL A 73 -3.88 2.08 3.42
CA VAL A 73 -2.64 2.83 3.63
C VAL A 73 -2.45 3.81 2.48
N PHE A 74 -2.15 5.05 2.84
CA PHE A 74 -1.75 6.10 1.90
C PHE A 74 -0.32 6.54 2.21
N PRO A 75 0.47 6.93 1.20
CA PRO A 75 1.79 7.48 1.43
C PRO A 75 1.68 8.77 2.25
N TRP A 76 2.54 8.94 3.22
CA TRP A 76 2.70 10.21 3.91
C TRP A 76 3.41 11.18 2.99
N VAL A 77 2.81 12.32 2.72
CA VAL A 77 3.31 13.31 1.75
C VAL A 77 3.83 14.55 2.46
N ILE A 78 3.13 15.01 3.50
CA ILE A 78 3.47 16.18 4.28
C ILE A 78 4.55 15.82 5.31
N ALA A 79 5.55 16.69 5.44
CA ALA A 79 6.59 16.59 6.48
C ALA A 79 6.37 17.59 7.62
N ASP A 80 5.73 18.71 7.34
CA ASP A 80 5.46 19.75 8.33
C ASP A 80 4.09 19.54 8.99
N TYR A 81 4.11 19.14 10.25
CA TYR A 81 2.93 18.98 11.11
C TYR A 81 2.90 19.97 12.27
N THR A 82 3.80 20.96 12.29
CA THR A 82 3.99 21.90 13.41
C THR A 82 3.61 23.32 13.05
N SER A 83 3.66 23.68 11.78
CA SER A 83 3.29 25.02 11.32
C SER A 83 1.80 25.28 11.51
N PRO A 84 1.40 26.44 12.02
CA PRO A 84 0.00 26.78 12.22
C PRO A 84 -0.75 26.95 10.89
N GLN A 85 -0.06 27.17 9.81
CA GLN A 85 -0.61 27.32 8.47
C GLN A 85 0.28 26.63 7.45
N ILE A 86 -0.31 25.79 6.60
CA ILE A 86 0.40 25.02 5.58
C ILE A 86 0.22 25.71 4.21
N ASP A 87 1.32 26.14 3.59
CA ASP A 87 1.33 26.60 2.22
C ASP A 87 1.75 25.44 1.28
N LEU A 88 0.80 24.85 0.57
CA LEU A 88 1.04 23.75 -0.37
C LEU A 88 1.95 24.11 -1.54
N ARG A 89 2.32 25.37 -1.72
CA ARG A 89 3.28 25.85 -2.74
C ARG A 89 4.72 25.79 -2.26
N ASP A 90 4.94 25.74 -0.93
CA ASP A 90 6.28 25.63 -0.38
C ASP A 90 6.75 24.15 -0.46
N PRO A 91 7.80 23.85 -1.24
CA PRO A 91 8.32 22.49 -1.34
C PRO A 91 8.85 21.93 -0.02
N LYS A 92 9.17 22.78 0.96
CA LYS A 92 9.70 22.34 2.26
C LYS A 92 8.67 21.63 3.14
N ILE A 93 7.38 21.81 2.86
CA ILE A 93 6.33 21.11 3.61
C ILE A 93 6.20 19.64 3.21
N TYR A 94 6.74 19.27 2.05
CA TYR A 94 6.70 17.90 1.56
C TYR A 94 7.90 17.10 2.04
N ARG A 95 7.67 15.82 2.33
CA ARG A 95 8.76 14.92 2.63
C ARG A 95 9.60 14.61 1.39
N ASP A 96 10.88 14.32 1.59
CA ASP A 96 11.73 13.80 0.53
C ASP A 96 11.41 12.31 0.29
N PHE A 97 10.87 11.99 -0.89
CA PHE A 97 10.51 10.62 -1.27
C PHE A 97 11.71 9.71 -1.56
N ASN A 98 12.93 10.25 -1.65
CA ASN A 98 14.14 9.45 -1.73
C ASN A 98 14.48 8.74 -0.42
N PHE A 99 13.86 9.15 0.69
CA PHE A 99 14.09 8.58 2.01
C PHE A 99 12.79 8.03 2.60
N PRO A 100 12.84 6.86 3.30
CA PRO A 100 11.70 6.36 4.05
C PRO A 100 11.31 7.32 5.19
N MET A 101 10.08 7.22 5.69
CA MET A 101 9.58 8.13 6.72
C MET A 101 10.48 8.24 7.96
N GLY A 102 11.05 7.13 8.41
CA GLY A 102 11.97 7.10 9.55
C GLY A 102 13.32 7.78 9.30
N ALA A 103 13.65 8.09 8.05
CA ALA A 103 14.95 8.63 7.63
C ALA A 103 14.88 10.05 7.04
N GLN A 104 13.79 10.79 7.28
CA GLN A 104 13.65 12.16 6.78
C GLN A 104 14.69 13.12 7.40
N LEU A 105 15.04 12.92 8.67
CA LEU A 105 16.00 13.74 9.41
C LEU A 105 17.41 13.13 9.31
N GLU A 106 18.42 13.98 9.08
CA GLU A 106 19.82 13.55 8.87
C GLU A 106 20.35 12.69 10.03
N TYR A 107 20.13 13.12 11.27
CA TYR A 107 20.59 12.36 12.45
C TYR A 107 19.97 10.95 12.51
N ARG A 108 18.72 10.78 12.06
CA ARG A 108 18.07 9.47 11.99
C ARG A 108 18.65 8.61 10.87
N ARG A 109 19.00 9.22 9.74
CA ARG A 109 19.67 8.51 8.64
C ARG A 109 20.99 7.92 9.10
N GLU A 110 21.78 8.71 9.84
CA GLU A 110 23.07 8.26 10.35
C GLU A 110 22.91 7.11 11.36
N ALA A 111 22.00 7.24 12.31
CA ALA A 111 21.67 6.17 13.26
C ALA A 111 21.25 4.87 12.55
N LEU A 112 20.40 4.95 11.51
CA LEU A 112 19.99 3.79 10.74
C LEU A 112 21.14 3.16 9.94
N ARG A 113 22.07 3.96 9.41
CA ARG A 113 23.28 3.44 8.74
C ARG A 113 24.15 2.60 9.67
N VAL A 114 24.31 3.02 10.92
CA VAL A 114 25.05 2.27 11.94
C VAL A 114 24.36 0.92 12.18
N VAL A 115 23.06 0.88 12.44
CA VAL A 115 22.29 -0.35 12.69
C VAL A 115 22.37 -1.32 11.50
N VAL A 116 22.27 -0.82 10.27
CA VAL A 116 22.35 -1.67 9.06
C VAL A 116 23.76 -2.25 8.91
N ARG A 117 24.81 -1.48 9.26
CA ARG A 117 26.20 -1.93 9.23
C ARG A 117 26.40 -3.07 10.22
N GLU A 118 25.97 -2.91 11.46
CA GLU A 118 26.11 -3.93 12.51
C GLU A 118 25.43 -5.25 12.14
N ARG A 119 24.22 -5.19 11.56
CA ARG A 119 23.47 -6.40 11.12
C ARG A 119 24.08 -7.12 9.91
N ARG A 120 24.94 -6.47 9.14
CA ARG A 120 25.65 -7.14 8.02
C ARG A 120 26.84 -7.96 8.46
N TYR A 121 27.34 -7.75 9.68
CA TYR A 121 28.51 -8.42 10.22
C TYR A 121 28.20 -9.34 11.42
N ALA A 122 26.91 -9.49 11.77
CA ALA A 122 26.40 -10.45 12.73
C ALA A 122 25.79 -11.65 12.01
#